data_b53be15e86253d03cb663a15a03b991c
#
_entry.id   b53be15e86253d03cb663a15a03b991c
#
_cell.length_a   1.000
_cell.length_b   1.000
_cell.length_c   1.000
_cell.angle_alpha   90.00
_cell.angle_beta   90.00
_cell.angle_gamma   90.00
#
_symmetry.space_group_name_H-M   'P 1'
#
loop_
_entity.id
_entity.type
_entity.pdbx_description
1 polymer ?
#
loop_
_entity_poly.entity_id
_entity_poly.type
_entity_poly.pdbx_seq_one_letter_code
_entity_poly.pdbx_strand_id
1 'polypeptide(L)'
;DSDFDQSIIYETDGMFIDNRAMAGRSSRSYFDEGRLDDLKKAIKSGDYLFMQFAHNDANKEKEERYVTPEQYEEYLLRYINAAKERGAQPVLVTAIAMRDCDDTPDGKFSVSFPEYRDKMLEIGDKYDIPVIDLGKATADYLNTVGDEGSKKLFMWLEKGAYEGYPDGKQDNAHLQQAGAKAFAGLLAGLIRSYDRDDKLDKVKAELA
;
A
#
# COMPACT_ATOMS: atom_id res chain seq x y z
N ASP A 1 -1.13 10.28 18.21
CA ASP A 1 -0.80 11.63 18.02
C ASP A 1 -0.29 11.86 16.62
N SER A 2 -1.15 11.84 15.64
CA SER A 2 -0.72 12.04 14.26
C SER A 2 -1.67 13.01 13.61
N ASP A 3 -1.24 14.26 13.49
CA ASP A 3 -1.87 15.25 12.60
C ASP A 3 -1.73 14.87 11.12
N PHE A 4 -1.12 13.72 10.84
CA PHE A 4 -1.00 13.12 9.52
C PHE A 4 -1.82 11.83 9.46
N ASP A 5 -3.12 11.99 9.29
CA ASP A 5 -3.97 10.87 8.89
C ASP A 5 -3.60 10.49 7.45
N GLN A 6 -2.94 9.34 7.29
CA GLN A 6 -2.56 8.80 5.98
C GLN A 6 -3.75 8.17 5.26
N SER A 7 -4.93 8.11 5.88
CA SER A 7 -6.15 7.62 5.27
C SER A 7 -6.76 8.72 4.40
N ILE A 8 -6.54 8.66 3.11
CA ILE A 8 -7.35 9.44 2.17
C ILE A 8 -8.56 8.62 1.81
N ILE A 9 -9.70 9.10 2.26
CA ILE A 9 -11.00 8.57 1.90
C ILE A 9 -11.42 9.24 0.61
N TYR A 10 -11.45 8.47 -0.49
CA TYR A 10 -12.25 8.84 -1.65
C TYR A 10 -13.68 8.41 -1.35
N GLU A 11 -14.54 9.37 -1.01
CA GLU A 11 -15.97 9.13 -0.95
C GLU A 11 -16.52 9.19 -2.37
N THR A 12 -17.14 8.12 -2.81
CA THR A 12 -18.03 8.09 -3.96
C THR A 12 -19.46 7.84 -3.44
N ASP A 13 -20.48 8.23 -4.16
CA ASP A 13 -21.88 8.07 -3.75
C ASP A 13 -22.29 6.60 -3.52
N GLY A 14 -21.48 5.62 -3.93
CA GLY A 14 -21.77 4.18 -3.87
C GLY A 14 -20.75 3.33 -3.12
N MET A 15 -19.60 3.89 -2.67
CA MET A 15 -18.53 3.11 -2.05
C MET A 15 -18.04 3.75 -0.74
N PHE A 16 -17.96 2.93 0.31
CA PHE A 16 -17.38 3.31 1.59
C PHE A 16 -16.02 2.63 1.78
N ILE A 17 -14.99 3.39 2.18
CA ILE A 17 -13.66 2.86 2.50
C ILE A 17 -13.54 2.75 4.01
N ASP A 18 -13.42 1.51 4.50
CA ASP A 18 -13.11 1.20 5.91
C ASP A 18 -11.60 0.95 6.03
N ASN A 19 -10.85 1.98 6.42
CA ASN A 19 -9.41 1.88 6.59
C ASN A 19 -9.07 1.18 7.90
N ARG A 20 -8.58 -0.05 7.80
CA ARG A 20 -8.11 -0.87 8.93
C ARG A 20 -6.60 -1.03 9.00
N ALA A 21 -5.86 -0.25 8.23
CA ALA A 21 -4.42 -0.24 8.29
C ALA A 21 -3.93 0.22 9.67
N MET A 22 -2.83 -0.36 10.12
CA MET A 22 -2.17 0.01 11.38
C MET A 22 -0.70 0.30 11.12
N ALA A 23 -0.28 1.50 11.50
CA ALA A 23 1.10 1.93 11.30
C ALA A 23 2.11 0.95 11.91
N GLY A 24 3.20 0.68 11.19
CA GLY A 24 4.29 -0.17 11.65
C GLY A 24 3.99 -1.68 11.66
N ARG A 25 2.91 -2.16 11.02
CA ARG A 25 2.61 -3.60 10.94
C ARG A 25 3.04 -4.18 9.62
N SER A 26 3.66 -5.35 9.71
CA SER A 26 3.87 -6.26 8.58
C SER A 26 2.66 -7.20 8.42
N SER A 27 2.64 -7.98 7.36
CA SER A 27 1.63 -9.04 7.18
C SER A 27 1.61 -10.01 8.36
N ARG A 28 2.78 -10.35 8.92
CA ARG A 28 2.94 -11.19 10.10
C ARG A 28 2.43 -10.51 11.37
N SER A 29 2.97 -9.34 11.72
CA SER A 29 2.64 -8.70 13.00
C SER A 29 1.18 -8.28 13.10
N TYR A 30 0.56 -7.88 11.97
CA TYR A 30 -0.88 -7.62 11.92
C TYR A 30 -1.70 -8.88 12.21
N PHE A 31 -1.26 -10.05 11.70
CA PHE A 31 -1.87 -11.34 11.99
C PHE A 31 -1.67 -11.74 13.46
N ASP A 32 -0.43 -11.68 13.96
CA ASP A 32 -0.06 -12.12 15.31
C ASP A 32 -0.77 -11.31 16.41
N GLU A 33 -1.14 -10.05 16.13
CA GLU A 33 -1.96 -9.19 17.00
C GLU A 33 -3.47 -9.53 16.98
N GLY A 34 -3.90 -10.55 16.23
CA GLY A 34 -5.32 -10.95 16.13
C GLY A 34 -6.19 -10.03 15.26
N ARG A 35 -5.58 -9.09 14.51
CA ARG A 35 -6.32 -8.10 13.70
C ARG A 35 -7.02 -8.73 12.51
N LEU A 36 -6.55 -9.88 12.01
CA LEU A 36 -7.25 -10.63 10.97
C LEU A 36 -8.60 -11.13 11.47
N ASP A 37 -8.72 -11.53 12.74
CA ASP A 37 -9.99 -11.98 13.31
C ASP A 37 -11.02 -10.84 13.40
N ASP A 38 -10.55 -9.63 13.71
CA ASP A 38 -11.43 -8.45 13.73
C ASP A 38 -11.82 -8.04 12.30
N LEU A 39 -10.92 -8.15 11.36
CA LEU A 39 -11.20 -7.96 9.94
C LEU A 39 -12.28 -8.96 9.45
N LYS A 40 -12.15 -10.26 9.79
CA LYS A 40 -13.14 -11.30 9.44
C LYS A 40 -14.54 -11.00 10.00
N LYS A 41 -14.64 -10.40 11.18
CA LYS A 41 -15.93 -9.99 11.77
C LYS A 41 -16.58 -8.83 10.99
N ALA A 42 -15.77 -7.94 10.44
CA ALA A 42 -16.23 -6.74 9.74
C ALA A 42 -16.61 -6.99 8.28
N ILE A 43 -15.81 -7.81 7.57
CA ILE A 43 -16.01 -8.11 6.14
C ILE A 43 -17.34 -8.80 5.88
N LYS A 44 -18.03 -8.35 4.84
CA LYS A 44 -19.29 -8.89 4.34
C LYS A 44 -19.14 -9.42 2.91
N SER A 45 -20.11 -10.24 2.50
CA SER A 45 -20.18 -10.71 1.11
C SER A 45 -20.37 -9.54 0.16
N GLY A 46 -19.57 -9.52 -0.89
CA GLY A 46 -19.54 -8.45 -1.89
C GLY A 46 -18.58 -7.29 -1.59
N ASP A 47 -17.96 -7.27 -0.40
CA ASP A 47 -16.90 -6.32 -0.09
C ASP A 47 -15.61 -6.62 -0.88
N TYR A 48 -14.71 -5.65 -0.89
CA TYR A 48 -13.34 -5.78 -1.41
C TYR A 48 -12.35 -5.64 -0.27
N LEU A 49 -11.39 -6.56 -0.18
CA LEU A 49 -10.25 -6.44 0.75
C LEU A 49 -8.99 -6.05 -0.02
N PHE A 50 -8.65 -4.77 0.02
CA PHE A 50 -7.38 -4.27 -0.52
C PHE A 50 -6.26 -4.45 0.51
N MET A 51 -5.18 -5.12 0.11
CA MET A 51 -4.04 -5.45 0.98
C MET A 51 -2.75 -4.88 0.41
N GLN A 52 -2.09 -4.02 1.19
CA GLN A 52 -0.78 -3.48 0.86
C GLN A 52 0.17 -3.67 2.05
N PHE A 53 1.13 -4.56 1.89
CA PHE A 53 2.19 -4.85 2.85
C PHE A 53 3.56 -4.73 2.15
N ALA A 54 4.65 -4.98 2.80
CA ALA A 54 6.04 -5.15 2.45
C ALA A 54 7.00 -4.20 3.19
N HIS A 55 6.67 -2.91 3.40
CA HIS A 55 7.58 -1.97 4.08
C HIS A 55 8.10 -2.48 5.43
N ASN A 56 7.23 -3.07 6.23
CA ASN A 56 7.59 -3.64 7.52
C ASN A 56 8.03 -5.11 7.41
N ASP A 57 7.50 -5.83 6.42
CA ASP A 57 7.86 -7.23 6.13
C ASP A 57 9.33 -7.37 5.74
N ALA A 58 9.85 -6.41 4.96
CA ALA A 58 11.23 -6.39 4.51
C ALA A 58 12.23 -5.92 5.58
N ASN A 59 11.78 -5.46 6.75
CA ASN A 59 12.64 -4.88 7.78
C ASN A 59 13.32 -5.98 8.61
N LYS A 60 14.51 -6.41 8.19
CA LYS A 60 15.32 -7.45 8.84
C LYS A 60 15.80 -7.09 10.24
N GLU A 61 15.79 -5.80 10.61
CA GLU A 61 16.20 -5.34 11.95
C GLU A 61 15.09 -5.55 12.99
N LYS A 62 13.87 -5.83 12.55
CA LYS A 62 12.68 -5.99 13.40
C LYS A 62 12.14 -7.42 13.27
N GLU A 63 12.72 -8.33 14.05
CA GLU A 63 12.41 -9.78 13.98
C GLU A 63 10.89 -10.06 14.09
N GLU A 64 10.18 -9.28 14.92
CA GLU A 64 8.74 -9.42 15.12
C GLU A 64 7.88 -9.03 13.90
N ARG A 65 8.49 -8.35 12.92
CA ARG A 65 7.81 -7.90 11.70
C ARG A 65 8.33 -8.59 10.46
N TYR A 66 9.64 -8.88 10.45
CA TYR A 66 10.30 -9.45 9.29
C TYR A 66 9.70 -10.79 8.88
N VAL A 67 9.46 -10.94 7.59
CA VAL A 67 9.13 -12.21 6.93
C VAL A 67 9.94 -12.34 5.64
N THR A 68 10.37 -13.55 5.31
CA THR A 68 10.97 -13.81 3.98
C THR A 68 9.90 -13.73 2.89
N PRO A 69 10.25 -13.59 1.60
CA PRO A 69 9.27 -13.64 0.51
C PRO A 69 8.40 -14.92 0.52
N GLU A 70 8.95 -16.07 0.95
CA GLU A 70 8.20 -17.32 1.07
C GLU A 70 7.17 -17.24 2.20
N GLN A 71 7.58 -16.75 3.38
CA GLN A 71 6.69 -16.53 4.51
C GLN A 71 5.63 -15.45 4.19
N TYR A 72 5.99 -14.45 3.37
CA TYR A 72 5.07 -13.42 2.91
C TYR A 72 3.89 -14.02 2.13
N GLU A 73 4.15 -15.00 1.25
CA GLU A 73 3.08 -15.76 0.58
C GLU A 73 2.15 -16.42 1.59
N GLU A 74 2.70 -17.10 2.61
CA GLU A 74 1.91 -17.78 3.63
C GLU A 74 0.97 -16.81 4.38
N TYR A 75 1.49 -15.65 4.79
CA TYR A 75 0.67 -14.64 5.48
C TYR A 75 -0.37 -14.03 4.56
N LEU A 76 -0.04 -13.66 3.32
CA LEU A 76 -1.01 -13.12 2.38
C LEU A 76 -2.15 -14.09 2.08
N LEU A 77 -1.85 -15.40 1.98
CA LEU A 77 -2.86 -16.43 1.78
C LEU A 77 -3.87 -16.50 2.95
N ARG A 78 -3.46 -16.21 4.19
CA ARG A 78 -4.38 -16.15 5.33
C ARG A 78 -5.43 -15.05 5.14
N TYR A 79 -5.02 -13.87 4.67
CA TYR A 79 -5.93 -12.76 4.39
C TYR A 79 -6.82 -13.03 3.17
N ILE A 80 -6.23 -13.57 2.09
CA ILE A 80 -6.95 -13.95 0.88
C ILE A 80 -8.06 -14.96 1.21
N ASN A 81 -7.71 -16.02 1.95
CA ASN A 81 -8.68 -17.04 2.35
C ASN A 81 -9.77 -16.46 3.26
N ALA A 82 -9.39 -15.61 4.23
CA ALA A 82 -10.35 -14.94 5.10
C ALA A 82 -11.36 -14.09 4.32
N ALA A 83 -10.92 -13.34 3.30
CA ALA A 83 -11.82 -12.60 2.42
C ALA A 83 -12.75 -13.53 1.64
N LYS A 84 -12.19 -14.56 0.98
CA LYS A 84 -12.96 -15.55 0.20
C LYS A 84 -13.99 -16.29 1.05
N GLU A 85 -13.63 -16.70 2.27
CA GLU A 85 -14.56 -17.35 3.24
C GLU A 85 -15.76 -16.46 3.58
N ARG A 86 -15.60 -15.15 3.52
CA ARG A 86 -16.67 -14.17 3.78
C ARG A 86 -17.42 -13.74 2.51
N GLY A 87 -17.05 -14.26 1.35
CA GLY A 87 -17.64 -13.88 0.07
C GLY A 87 -17.17 -12.49 -0.43
N ALA A 88 -16.04 -12.02 0.07
CA ALA A 88 -15.41 -10.78 -0.36
C ALA A 88 -14.33 -11.05 -1.41
N GLN A 89 -14.05 -10.04 -2.25
CA GLN A 89 -13.00 -10.09 -3.26
C GLN A 89 -11.67 -9.60 -2.68
N PRO A 90 -10.64 -10.46 -2.51
CA PRO A 90 -9.30 -10.00 -2.16
C PRO A 90 -8.64 -9.30 -3.35
N VAL A 91 -7.92 -8.23 -3.08
CA VAL A 91 -7.13 -7.45 -4.05
C VAL A 91 -5.76 -7.17 -3.44
N LEU A 92 -4.71 -7.53 -4.14
CA LEU A 92 -3.34 -7.24 -3.74
C LEU A 92 -2.90 -5.91 -4.34
N VAL A 93 -2.19 -5.11 -3.55
CA VAL A 93 -1.62 -3.83 -3.99
C VAL A 93 -0.14 -3.84 -3.65
N THR A 94 0.74 -3.74 -4.64
CA THR A 94 2.18 -3.71 -4.36
C THR A 94 2.56 -2.45 -3.58
N ALA A 95 3.57 -2.58 -2.70
CA ALA A 95 4.01 -1.47 -1.86
C ALA A 95 4.47 -0.28 -2.69
N ILE A 96 4.10 0.93 -2.28
CA ILE A 96 4.56 2.17 -2.92
C ILE A 96 6.08 2.29 -2.89
N ALA A 97 6.65 2.96 -3.90
CA ALA A 97 8.06 3.29 -3.90
C ALA A 97 8.38 4.31 -2.81
N MET A 98 9.53 4.15 -2.16
CA MET A 98 10.12 5.12 -1.24
C MET A 98 10.90 6.18 -2.02
N ARG A 99 11.25 7.27 -1.34
CA ARG A 99 12.18 8.27 -1.88
C ARG A 99 13.62 7.82 -1.65
N ASP A 100 14.13 6.98 -2.55
CA ASP A 100 15.43 6.32 -2.46
C ASP A 100 16.38 6.64 -3.64
N CYS A 101 16.11 7.71 -4.40
CA CYS A 101 16.92 8.07 -5.58
C CYS A 101 18.37 8.40 -5.22
N ASP A 102 18.65 8.82 -3.99
CA ASP A 102 20.01 9.10 -3.53
C ASP A 102 20.86 7.81 -3.42
N ASP A 103 20.20 6.67 -3.25
CA ASP A 103 20.84 5.35 -3.08
C ASP A 103 20.97 4.59 -4.40
N THR A 104 20.47 5.14 -5.52
CA THR A 104 20.54 4.50 -6.84
C THR A 104 21.67 5.05 -7.70
N PRO A 105 22.38 4.20 -8.49
CA PRO A 105 23.53 4.63 -9.27
C PRO A 105 23.25 5.70 -10.34
N ASP A 106 22.02 5.75 -10.83
CA ASP A 106 21.56 6.69 -11.87
C ASP A 106 20.68 7.82 -11.32
N GLY A 107 20.52 7.91 -9.99
CA GLY A 107 19.70 8.91 -9.32
C GLY A 107 18.20 8.77 -9.59
N LYS A 108 17.74 7.59 -10.03
CA LYS A 108 16.33 7.34 -10.33
C LYS A 108 15.63 6.60 -9.20
N PHE A 109 14.34 6.83 -9.11
CA PHE A 109 13.48 6.06 -8.22
C PHE A 109 13.19 4.69 -8.80
N SER A 110 13.17 3.69 -7.94
CA SER A 110 12.91 2.30 -8.28
C SER A 110 11.82 1.70 -7.40
N VAL A 111 11.44 0.45 -7.69
CA VAL A 111 10.58 -0.32 -6.78
C VAL A 111 11.38 -0.66 -5.53
N SER A 112 10.93 -0.21 -4.36
CA SER A 112 11.70 -0.30 -3.11
C SER A 112 11.80 -1.70 -2.53
N PHE A 113 10.87 -2.59 -2.86
CA PHE A 113 10.81 -3.97 -2.34
C PHE A 113 10.57 -4.96 -3.47
N PRO A 114 11.52 -5.12 -4.43
CA PRO A 114 11.29 -5.91 -5.65
C PRO A 114 10.95 -7.37 -5.36
N GLU A 115 11.60 -8.01 -4.39
CA GLU A 115 11.33 -9.41 -4.03
C GLU A 115 9.89 -9.63 -3.53
N TYR A 116 9.37 -8.69 -2.74
CA TYR A 116 7.98 -8.75 -2.24
C TYR A 116 6.97 -8.39 -3.32
N ARG A 117 7.31 -7.42 -4.18
CA ARG A 117 6.48 -7.10 -5.35
C ARG A 117 6.35 -8.29 -6.27
N ASP A 118 7.46 -8.91 -6.65
CA ASP A 118 7.48 -10.05 -7.57
C ASP A 118 6.74 -11.24 -6.97
N LYS A 119 6.90 -11.48 -5.65
CA LYS A 119 6.14 -12.50 -4.92
C LYS A 119 4.63 -12.20 -4.94
N MET A 120 4.22 -10.93 -4.79
CA MET A 120 2.80 -10.55 -4.84
C MET A 120 2.22 -10.76 -6.23
N LEU A 121 2.97 -10.46 -7.30
CA LEU A 121 2.56 -10.75 -8.69
C LEU A 121 2.44 -12.26 -8.93
N GLU A 122 3.40 -13.06 -8.45
CA GLU A 122 3.35 -14.53 -8.49
C GLU A 122 2.09 -15.09 -7.79
N ILE A 123 1.77 -14.58 -6.60
CA ILE A 123 0.56 -14.96 -5.86
C ILE A 123 -0.69 -14.62 -6.67
N GLY A 124 -0.74 -13.45 -7.28
CA GLY A 124 -1.84 -13.03 -8.13
C GLY A 124 -2.10 -13.97 -9.28
N ASP A 125 -1.04 -14.39 -9.97
CA ASP A 125 -1.12 -15.34 -11.07
C ASP A 125 -1.49 -16.74 -10.59
N LYS A 126 -0.84 -17.23 -9.54
CA LYS A 126 -1.02 -18.59 -9.01
C LYS A 126 -2.41 -18.85 -8.45
N TYR A 127 -2.99 -17.85 -7.77
CA TYR A 127 -4.25 -18.00 -7.03
C TYR A 127 -5.42 -17.24 -7.66
N ASP A 128 -5.20 -16.66 -8.84
CA ASP A 128 -6.19 -15.89 -9.59
C ASP A 128 -6.76 -14.72 -8.76
N ILE A 129 -5.86 -13.90 -8.21
CA ILE A 129 -6.17 -12.71 -7.40
C ILE A 129 -5.79 -11.45 -8.19
N PRO A 130 -6.65 -10.43 -8.27
CA PRO A 130 -6.27 -9.12 -8.83
C PRO A 130 -5.08 -8.53 -8.11
N VAL A 131 -4.08 -8.08 -8.87
CA VAL A 131 -2.92 -7.34 -8.35
C VAL A 131 -2.84 -5.98 -9.02
N ILE A 132 -2.79 -4.93 -8.20
CA ILE A 132 -2.55 -3.56 -8.65
C ILE A 132 -1.09 -3.22 -8.39
N ASP A 133 -0.30 -3.05 -9.44
CA ASP A 133 1.13 -2.79 -9.34
C ASP A 133 1.42 -1.30 -9.05
N LEU A 134 1.01 -0.86 -7.87
CA LEU A 134 1.17 0.53 -7.42
C LEU A 134 2.65 0.88 -7.18
N GLY A 135 3.47 -0.09 -6.77
CA GLY A 135 4.91 0.11 -6.56
C GLY A 135 5.62 0.60 -7.81
N LYS A 136 5.35 -0.06 -8.95
CA LYS A 136 5.90 0.40 -10.24
C LYS A 136 5.35 1.76 -10.64
N ALA A 137 4.04 1.97 -10.53
CA ALA A 137 3.42 3.24 -10.93
C ALA A 137 3.93 4.43 -10.09
N THR A 138 4.15 4.22 -8.79
CA THR A 138 4.71 5.28 -7.92
C THR A 138 6.18 5.55 -8.22
N ALA A 139 7.00 4.53 -8.49
CA ALA A 139 8.39 4.73 -8.93
C ALA A 139 8.45 5.52 -10.26
N ASP A 140 7.63 5.15 -11.25
CA ASP A 140 7.54 5.87 -12.52
C ASP A 140 7.10 7.33 -12.32
N TYR A 141 6.09 7.57 -11.47
CA TYR A 141 5.63 8.93 -11.16
C TYR A 141 6.70 9.76 -10.45
N LEU A 142 7.40 9.19 -9.47
CA LEU A 142 8.50 9.86 -8.78
C LEU A 142 9.61 10.27 -9.76
N ASN A 143 9.90 9.46 -10.77
CA ASN A 143 10.83 9.81 -11.84
C ASN A 143 10.37 10.97 -12.71
N THR A 144 9.06 11.23 -12.82
CA THR A 144 8.55 12.41 -13.54
C THR A 144 8.64 13.69 -12.72
N VAL A 145 8.48 13.63 -11.40
CA VAL A 145 8.55 14.80 -10.53
C VAL A 145 9.97 15.10 -10.05
N GLY A 146 10.86 14.12 -10.13
CA GLY A 146 12.27 14.24 -9.76
C GLY A 146 12.51 14.39 -8.26
N ASP A 147 13.80 14.58 -7.88
CA ASP A 147 14.22 14.64 -6.48
C ASP A 147 13.51 15.75 -5.72
N GLU A 148 13.60 17.00 -6.14
CA GLU A 148 12.98 18.14 -5.45
C GLU A 148 11.46 18.07 -5.42
N GLY A 149 10.83 17.55 -6.47
CA GLY A 149 9.39 17.33 -6.51
C GLY A 149 8.94 16.27 -5.51
N SER A 150 9.73 15.22 -5.35
CA SER A 150 9.42 14.11 -4.43
C SER A 150 9.43 14.52 -2.97
N LYS A 151 10.29 15.48 -2.56
CA LYS A 151 10.32 16.01 -1.18
C LYS A 151 8.98 16.59 -0.76
N LYS A 152 8.18 17.13 -1.69
CA LYS A 152 6.84 17.66 -1.43
C LYS A 152 5.78 16.57 -1.23
N LEU A 153 6.10 15.35 -1.61
CA LEU A 153 5.21 14.19 -1.49
C LEU A 153 5.48 13.39 -0.22
N PHE A 154 6.74 13.34 0.21
CA PHE A 154 7.18 12.64 1.42
C PHE A 154 7.34 13.59 2.61
N MET A 155 7.49 13.06 3.82
CA MET A 155 7.61 13.87 5.04
C MET A 155 9.00 14.53 5.15
N TRP A 156 9.27 15.42 4.20
CA TRP A 156 10.38 16.36 4.21
C TRP A 156 9.85 17.72 4.65
N LEU A 157 9.96 17.99 5.97
CA LEU A 157 9.35 19.12 6.62
C LEU A 157 10.41 20.12 7.05
N GLU A 158 10.21 21.38 6.74
CA GLU A 158 11.07 22.47 7.17
C GLU A 158 10.99 22.66 8.69
N LYS A 159 12.11 23.07 9.29
CA LYS A 159 12.17 23.40 10.70
C LYS A 159 11.15 24.50 11.04
N GLY A 160 10.33 24.26 12.06
CA GLY A 160 9.34 25.22 12.54
C GLY A 160 8.07 25.32 11.69
N ALA A 161 7.94 24.52 10.60
CA ALA A 161 6.76 24.55 9.76
C ALA A 161 5.54 23.86 10.40
N TYR A 162 5.77 22.90 11.28
CA TYR A 162 4.71 22.12 11.94
C TYR A 162 4.99 21.98 13.43
N GLU A 163 3.98 22.17 14.25
CA GLU A 163 4.08 22.10 15.73
C GLU A 163 4.54 20.71 16.19
N GLY A 164 4.03 19.63 15.57
CA GLY A 164 4.43 18.24 15.87
C GLY A 164 5.85 17.87 15.41
N TYR A 165 6.51 18.72 14.60
CA TYR A 165 7.87 18.52 14.10
C TYR A 165 8.68 19.82 14.16
N PRO A 166 8.96 20.36 15.37
CA PRO A 166 9.58 21.66 15.51
C PRO A 166 10.99 21.76 14.90
N ASP A 167 11.70 20.64 14.83
CA ASP A 167 13.04 20.56 14.22
C ASP A 167 13.01 20.16 12.73
N GLY A 168 11.80 20.05 12.14
CA GLY A 168 11.58 19.51 10.80
C GLY A 168 11.67 17.98 10.77
N LYS A 169 11.60 17.39 9.59
CA LYS A 169 11.73 15.94 9.39
C LYS A 169 12.25 15.66 7.98
N GLN A 170 13.07 14.63 7.85
CA GLN A 170 13.46 14.05 6.56
C GLN A 170 13.13 12.55 6.59
N ASP A 171 12.06 12.16 5.91
CA ASP A 171 11.55 10.80 5.92
C ASP A 171 11.18 10.40 4.48
N ASN A 172 11.85 9.38 4.00
CA ASN A 172 11.74 8.88 2.63
C ASN A 172 10.63 7.83 2.45
N ALA A 173 9.91 7.47 3.51
CA ALA A 173 8.91 6.40 3.48
C ALA A 173 7.47 6.91 3.69
N HIS A 174 7.27 7.87 4.59
CA HIS A 174 5.95 8.36 4.92
C HIS A 174 5.55 9.56 4.06
N LEU A 175 4.29 9.60 3.66
CA LEU A 175 3.75 10.60 2.74
C LEU A 175 3.19 11.81 3.50
N GLN A 176 3.34 13.00 2.91
CA GLN A 176 2.49 14.15 3.20
C GLN A 176 1.13 13.98 2.50
N GLN A 177 0.16 14.82 2.84
CA GLN A 177 -1.17 14.82 2.21
C GLN A 177 -1.10 14.91 0.68
N ALA A 178 -0.19 15.71 0.14
CA ALA A 178 0.00 15.85 -1.32
C ALA A 178 0.43 14.52 -1.95
N GLY A 179 1.37 13.80 -1.33
CA GLY A 179 1.83 12.49 -1.78
C GLY A 179 0.74 11.44 -1.69
N ALA A 180 0.02 11.40 -0.55
CA ALA A 180 -1.09 10.48 -0.37
C ALA A 180 -2.18 10.68 -1.43
N LYS A 181 -2.55 11.95 -1.76
CA LYS A 181 -3.51 12.26 -2.84
C LYS A 181 -3.01 11.84 -4.22
N ALA A 182 -1.73 12.11 -4.52
CA ALA A 182 -1.13 11.73 -5.80
C ALA A 182 -1.15 10.20 -5.98
N PHE A 183 -0.72 9.46 -4.95
CA PHE A 183 -0.64 8.00 -5.03
C PHE A 183 -2.02 7.33 -5.00
N ALA A 184 -2.98 7.89 -4.28
CA ALA A 184 -4.37 7.45 -4.37
C ALA A 184 -4.96 7.67 -5.78
N GLY A 185 -4.62 8.79 -6.43
CA GLY A 185 -4.98 9.03 -7.84
C GLY A 185 -4.39 8.00 -8.79
N LEU A 186 -3.11 7.61 -8.58
CA LEU A 186 -2.48 6.54 -9.35
C LEU A 186 -3.20 5.19 -9.13
N LEU A 187 -3.49 4.84 -7.87
CA LEU A 187 -4.24 3.63 -7.55
C LEU A 187 -5.60 3.59 -8.25
N ALA A 188 -6.36 4.68 -8.16
CA ALA A 188 -7.66 4.79 -8.84
C ALA A 188 -7.52 4.65 -10.37
N GLY A 189 -6.48 5.26 -10.97
CA GLY A 189 -6.15 5.13 -12.38
C GLY A 189 -5.85 3.69 -12.78
N LEU A 190 -5.05 2.97 -11.99
CA LEU A 190 -4.72 1.57 -12.22
C LEU A 190 -5.95 0.67 -12.09
N ILE A 191 -6.83 0.91 -11.11
CA ILE A 191 -8.09 0.17 -10.97
C ILE A 191 -8.96 0.40 -12.20
N ARG A 192 -9.14 1.66 -12.66
CA ARG A 192 -9.93 1.95 -13.87
C ARG A 192 -9.40 1.27 -15.11
N SER A 193 -8.08 1.15 -15.26
CA SER A 193 -7.42 0.50 -16.40
C SER A 193 -7.24 -1.01 -16.25
N TYR A 194 -7.65 -1.62 -15.13
CA TYR A 194 -7.54 -3.06 -14.93
C TYR A 194 -8.45 -3.80 -15.90
N ASP A 195 -7.88 -4.66 -16.76
CA ASP A 195 -8.56 -5.34 -17.87
C ASP A 195 -8.32 -6.85 -17.92
N ARG A 196 -7.67 -7.42 -16.87
CA ARG A 196 -7.35 -8.85 -16.82
C ARG A 196 -8.60 -9.74 -16.68
N ASP A 197 -9.58 -9.29 -15.92
CA ASP A 197 -10.86 -9.97 -15.65
C ASP A 197 -11.90 -8.96 -15.13
N ASP A 198 -13.10 -9.44 -14.77
CA ASP A 198 -14.24 -8.63 -14.30
C ASP A 198 -14.28 -8.42 -12.77
N LYS A 199 -13.30 -8.95 -12.03
CA LYS A 199 -13.31 -8.94 -10.55
C LYS A 199 -13.34 -7.54 -9.94
N LEU A 200 -12.85 -6.53 -10.66
CA LEU A 200 -12.85 -5.13 -10.19
C LEU A 200 -13.92 -4.25 -10.84
N ASP A 201 -14.82 -4.79 -11.65
CA ASP A 201 -15.77 -3.98 -12.42
C ASP A 201 -16.70 -3.12 -11.56
N LYS A 202 -17.13 -3.62 -10.39
CA LYS A 202 -17.93 -2.81 -9.45
C LYS A 202 -17.15 -1.60 -8.91
N VAL A 203 -15.87 -1.81 -8.52
CA VAL A 203 -15.01 -0.71 -8.04
C VAL A 203 -14.71 0.27 -9.18
N LYS A 204 -14.51 -0.22 -10.40
CA LYS A 204 -14.32 0.65 -11.58
C LYS A 204 -15.52 1.55 -11.82
N ALA A 205 -16.74 1.00 -11.70
CA ALA A 205 -17.96 1.76 -11.90
C ALA A 205 -18.09 2.93 -10.92
N GLU A 206 -17.65 2.75 -9.68
CA GLU A 206 -17.66 3.79 -8.64
C GLU A 206 -16.54 4.83 -8.81
N LEU A 207 -15.51 4.52 -9.59
CA LEU A 207 -14.38 5.41 -9.88
C LEU A 207 -14.51 6.14 -11.23
N ALA A 208 -15.60 5.92 -11.97
CA ALA A 208 -15.82 6.45 -13.32
C ALA A 208 -16.05 7.96 -13.38
#